data_f01e762724e763323a443658a5cc021f
#
_entry.id   f01e762724e763323a443658a5cc021f
#
_cell.length_a   1.000
_cell.length_b   1.000
_cell.length_c   1.000
_cell.angle_alpha   90.00
_cell.angle_beta   90.00
_cell.angle_gamma   90.00
#
_symmetry.space_group_name_H-M   'P 1'
#
loop_
_entity.id
_entity.type
_entity.pdbx_description
1 polymer ?
#
loop_
_entity_poly.entity_id
_entity_poly.type
_entity_poly.pdbx_seq_one_letter_code
_entity_poly.pdbx_strand_id
1 'polypeptide(L)'
;MIRKLILSLCVGFCCLACEESLPDYNTTWSGVQFVLGQTLNPERFSYSFIGKEDTRMMDTLWFTVRPQGLLPERSSRIRLEQYEGKEWKYIYGEDGAIADSVLRVFPHQAEAGVLYVAIDDERMAEHLTLESGELEAQIPVIVMRDRSLQDTTYTLFFHIVDSEDLKAGDEKYCNIQLGIADCLTRPAAWNNWFFAGTWSQTRHEFMIKVTGEDWDDEFINTLDLDQKNYYLYVFNRELKKENAARAEDGLPPLRDDPNDPNTDIIFPTVANF
;
A
#
# COMPACT_ATOMS: atom_id res chain seq x y z
N MET A 1 39.29 -8.98 -59.38
CA MET A 1 39.40 -10.06 -58.38
C MET A 1 39.41 -9.56 -56.97
N ILE A 2 40.17 -8.54 -56.61
CA ILE A 2 40.30 -7.99 -55.23
C ILE A 2 38.96 -7.52 -54.63
N ARG A 3 38.09 -6.88 -55.42
CA ARG A 3 36.76 -6.40 -54.94
C ARG A 3 35.79 -7.50 -54.52
N LYS A 4 35.85 -8.70 -55.18
CA LYS A 4 35.02 -9.85 -54.80
C LYS A 4 35.58 -10.57 -53.57
N LEU A 5 36.90 -10.50 -53.36
CA LEU A 5 37.56 -11.08 -52.18
C LEU A 5 37.23 -10.28 -50.92
N ILE A 6 37.22 -8.93 -51.00
CA ILE A 6 36.87 -8.06 -49.90
C ILE A 6 35.38 -8.23 -49.52
N LEU A 7 34.48 -8.34 -50.48
CA LEU A 7 33.07 -8.55 -50.21
C LEU A 7 32.81 -9.91 -49.51
N SER A 8 33.52 -10.96 -49.90
CA SER A 8 33.45 -12.30 -49.29
C SER A 8 34.00 -12.31 -47.88
N LEU A 9 35.05 -11.51 -47.59
CA LEU A 9 35.62 -11.38 -46.24
C LEU A 9 34.70 -10.61 -45.30
N CYS A 10 34.02 -9.55 -45.77
CA CYS A 10 33.07 -8.80 -44.98
C CYS A 10 31.80 -9.62 -44.61
N VAL A 11 31.32 -10.46 -45.52
CA VAL A 11 30.15 -11.34 -45.23
C VAL A 11 30.52 -12.44 -44.24
N GLY A 12 31.77 -12.94 -44.28
CA GLY A 12 32.26 -13.94 -43.30
C GLY A 12 32.43 -13.37 -41.88
N PHE A 13 32.73 -12.06 -41.75
CA PHE A 13 32.89 -11.40 -40.42
C PHE A 13 31.56 -11.04 -39.76
N CYS A 14 30.50 -10.83 -40.54
CA CYS A 14 29.17 -10.56 -40.00
C CYS A 14 28.48 -11.80 -39.39
N CYS A 15 28.95 -13.00 -39.68
CA CYS A 15 28.38 -14.24 -39.11
C CYS A 15 29.03 -14.65 -37.77
N LEU A 16 30.08 -13.95 -37.34
CA LEU A 16 30.76 -14.25 -36.06
C LEU A 16 30.37 -13.29 -34.90
N ALA A 17 29.51 -12.33 -35.17
CA ALA A 17 29.06 -11.39 -34.16
C ALA A 17 27.59 -11.65 -33.84
N CYS A 18 27.33 -12.60 -32.99
CA CYS A 18 26.21 -12.72 -32.06
C CYS A 18 26.09 -14.15 -31.55
N GLU A 19 27.07 -14.62 -30.80
CA GLU A 19 26.73 -15.45 -29.66
C GLU A 19 26.63 -14.52 -28.45
N GLU A 20 25.55 -13.74 -28.37
CA GLU A 20 25.06 -13.36 -27.06
C GLU A 20 24.62 -14.66 -26.42
N SER A 21 25.47 -15.19 -25.55
CA SER A 21 25.03 -16.17 -24.57
C SER A 21 23.93 -15.48 -23.78
N LEU A 22 22.65 -15.72 -24.12
CA LEU A 22 21.56 -15.43 -23.22
C LEU A 22 22.01 -15.98 -21.88
N PRO A 23 21.98 -15.17 -20.80
CA PRO A 23 22.29 -15.69 -19.48
C PRO A 23 21.40 -16.92 -19.32
N ASP A 24 22.05 -18.09 -19.13
CA ASP A 24 21.33 -19.31 -18.81
C ASP A 24 20.48 -19.00 -17.59
N TYR A 25 19.18 -18.95 -17.80
CA TYR A 25 18.21 -18.78 -16.71
C TYR A 25 18.14 -20.12 -15.98
N ASN A 26 19.27 -20.49 -15.40
CA ASN A 26 19.42 -21.73 -14.67
C ASN A 26 18.84 -21.54 -13.25
N THR A 27 17.52 -21.42 -13.20
CA THR A 27 16.82 -21.47 -11.93
C THR A 27 16.82 -22.91 -11.45
N THR A 28 17.73 -23.20 -10.56
CA THR A 28 17.77 -24.50 -9.85
C THR A 28 17.03 -24.43 -8.51
N TRP A 29 16.31 -23.35 -8.26
CA TRP A 29 15.64 -23.09 -6.99
C TRP A 29 14.14 -22.79 -7.19
N SER A 30 13.35 -23.14 -6.20
CA SER A 30 11.96 -22.74 -6.05
C SER A 30 11.83 -21.64 -5.01
N GLY A 31 11.18 -20.56 -5.35
CA GLY A 31 10.92 -19.44 -4.45
C GLY A 31 9.46 -19.03 -4.47
N VAL A 32 9.11 -18.11 -3.60
CA VAL A 32 7.77 -17.55 -3.48
C VAL A 32 7.83 -16.07 -3.12
N GLN A 33 6.90 -15.28 -3.67
CA GLN A 33 6.76 -13.85 -3.39
C GLN A 33 5.29 -13.42 -3.43
N PHE A 34 4.98 -12.27 -2.83
CA PHE A 34 3.66 -11.66 -2.92
C PHE A 34 3.37 -11.14 -4.35
N VAL A 35 2.10 -11.17 -4.72
CA VAL A 35 1.58 -10.51 -5.90
C VAL A 35 1.19 -9.09 -5.51
N LEU A 36 2.08 -8.15 -5.77
CA LEU A 36 1.89 -6.74 -5.42
C LEU A 36 1.45 -5.93 -6.64
N GLY A 37 0.69 -4.86 -6.41
CA GLY A 37 0.27 -3.93 -7.45
C GLY A 37 1.43 -3.13 -8.04
N GLN A 38 1.15 -2.40 -9.13
CA GLN A 38 2.13 -1.52 -9.81
C GLN A 38 2.06 -0.08 -9.27
N THR A 39 2.09 0.09 -7.95
CA THR A 39 2.10 1.40 -7.30
C THR A 39 3.52 1.82 -6.90
N LEU A 40 3.68 3.05 -6.41
CA LEU A 40 4.98 3.53 -5.90
C LEU A 40 5.44 2.77 -4.65
N ASN A 41 4.48 2.33 -3.81
CA ASN A 41 4.75 1.56 -2.60
C ASN A 41 3.83 0.33 -2.61
N PRO A 42 4.12 -0.66 -3.46
CA PRO A 42 3.24 -1.81 -3.66
C PRO A 42 3.15 -2.72 -2.41
N GLU A 43 4.09 -2.59 -1.48
CA GLU A 43 4.16 -3.31 -0.22
C GLU A 43 3.24 -2.74 0.87
N ARG A 44 2.62 -1.57 0.65
CA ARG A 44 1.79 -0.89 1.65
C ARG A 44 0.33 -1.17 1.44
N PHE A 45 -0.30 -1.63 2.49
CA PHE A 45 -1.72 -1.92 2.59
C PHE A 45 -2.31 -1.20 3.79
N SER A 46 -3.60 -0.91 3.74
CA SER A 46 -4.34 -0.37 4.86
C SER A 46 -5.66 -1.10 5.02
N TYR A 47 -6.05 -1.31 6.26
CA TYR A 47 -7.34 -1.87 6.64
C TYR A 47 -7.94 -1.05 7.77
N SER A 48 -9.23 -0.76 7.69
CA SER A 48 -9.96 -0.08 8.76
C SER A 48 -11.23 -0.86 9.13
N PHE A 49 -11.50 -0.93 10.43
CA PHE A 49 -12.77 -1.42 10.95
C PHE A 49 -13.89 -0.39 10.87
N ILE A 50 -13.57 0.86 10.47
CA ILE A 50 -14.58 1.91 10.37
C ILE A 50 -15.66 1.51 9.35
N GLY A 51 -16.92 1.81 9.66
CA GLY A 51 -18.03 1.38 8.82
C GLY A 51 -18.40 -0.11 8.89
N LYS A 52 -17.61 -0.93 9.62
CA LYS A 52 -17.97 -2.32 9.92
C LYS A 52 -18.87 -2.38 11.14
N GLU A 53 -19.71 -3.43 11.22
CA GLU A 53 -20.55 -3.63 12.39
C GLU A 53 -19.73 -3.70 13.68
N ASP A 54 -20.23 -3.12 14.78
CA ASP A 54 -19.52 -3.09 16.07
C ASP A 54 -19.24 -4.49 16.65
N THR A 55 -20.02 -5.49 16.21
CA THR A 55 -19.84 -6.90 16.56
C THR A 55 -18.68 -7.56 15.82
N ARG A 56 -18.16 -6.95 14.76
CA ARG A 56 -17.05 -7.49 14.00
C ARG A 56 -15.73 -7.19 14.70
N MET A 57 -15.27 -8.14 15.50
CA MET A 57 -14.04 -8.04 16.28
C MET A 57 -12.81 -8.57 15.55
N MET A 58 -13.00 -9.27 14.43
CA MET A 58 -11.90 -9.84 13.62
C MET A 58 -12.28 -9.79 12.14
N ASP A 59 -11.27 -9.67 11.30
CA ASP A 59 -11.43 -9.82 9.84
C ASP A 59 -10.21 -10.51 9.24
N THR A 60 -10.38 -11.13 8.05
CA THR A 60 -9.32 -11.85 7.36
C THR A 60 -8.99 -11.16 6.05
N LEU A 61 -7.74 -10.72 5.93
CA LEU A 61 -7.18 -10.18 4.71
C LEU A 61 -6.42 -11.27 3.98
N TRP A 62 -6.64 -11.38 2.68
CA TRP A 62 -6.01 -12.41 1.87
C TRP A 62 -4.93 -11.81 0.98
N PHE A 63 -3.71 -12.31 1.11
CA PHE A 63 -2.56 -11.90 0.30
C PHE A 63 -2.22 -13.01 -0.68
N THR A 64 -2.24 -12.69 -1.97
CA THR A 64 -1.86 -13.64 -3.01
C THR A 64 -0.34 -13.75 -3.08
N VAL A 65 0.16 -14.98 -3.12
CA VAL A 65 1.56 -15.29 -3.40
C VAL A 65 1.68 -16.13 -4.66
N ARG A 66 2.81 -16.04 -5.34
CA ARG A 66 3.12 -16.86 -6.52
C ARG A 66 4.51 -17.46 -6.43
N PRO A 67 4.74 -18.64 -7.04
CA PRO A 67 6.06 -19.23 -7.15
C PRO A 67 6.96 -18.38 -8.05
N GLN A 68 8.25 -18.46 -7.78
CA GLN A 68 9.33 -17.96 -8.64
C GLN A 68 10.33 -19.09 -8.92
N GLY A 69 10.89 -19.09 -10.12
CA GLY A 69 11.81 -20.12 -10.53
C GLY A 69 11.10 -21.42 -10.91
N LEU A 70 11.51 -22.54 -10.35
CA LEU A 70 10.87 -23.83 -10.61
C LEU A 70 9.59 -23.96 -9.78
N LEU A 71 8.54 -24.51 -10.38
CA LEU A 71 7.35 -24.90 -9.64
C LEU A 71 7.69 -26.04 -8.68
N PRO A 72 7.18 -26.00 -7.45
CA PRO A 72 7.42 -27.07 -6.51
C PRO A 72 6.73 -28.36 -6.98
N GLU A 73 7.47 -29.47 -6.95
CA GLU A 73 6.97 -30.79 -7.33
C GLU A 73 6.10 -31.44 -6.24
N ARG A 74 6.12 -30.87 -5.05
CA ARG A 74 5.31 -31.29 -3.87
C ARG A 74 4.74 -30.09 -3.17
N SER A 75 3.74 -30.33 -2.33
CA SER A 75 3.23 -29.33 -1.39
C SER A 75 4.39 -28.77 -0.56
N SER A 76 4.57 -27.46 -0.58
CA SER A 76 5.75 -26.75 -0.08
C SER A 76 5.34 -25.66 0.90
N ARG A 77 5.99 -25.63 2.06
CA ARG A 77 5.63 -24.70 3.13
C ARG A 77 6.14 -23.30 2.87
N ILE A 78 5.26 -22.32 2.96
CA ILE A 78 5.59 -20.89 2.99
C ILE A 78 5.86 -20.47 4.42
N ARG A 79 6.92 -19.71 4.65
CA ARG A 79 7.27 -19.21 5.97
C ARG A 79 7.19 -17.69 5.98
N LEU A 80 6.44 -17.16 6.94
CA LEU A 80 6.33 -15.73 7.22
C LEU A 80 6.96 -15.42 8.58
N GLU A 81 7.53 -14.24 8.68
CA GLU A 81 8.01 -13.69 9.95
C GLU A 81 7.55 -12.22 10.08
N GLN A 82 7.24 -11.82 11.30
CA GLN A 82 7.11 -10.41 11.66
C GLN A 82 8.52 -9.84 11.86
N TYR A 83 8.71 -8.58 11.46
CA TYR A 83 9.96 -7.88 11.74
C TYR A 83 9.68 -6.47 12.30
N GLU A 84 10.69 -5.90 12.97
CA GLU A 84 10.63 -4.55 13.50
C GLU A 84 10.73 -3.54 12.36
N GLY A 85 9.65 -2.81 12.11
CA GLY A 85 9.63 -1.74 11.12
C GLY A 85 10.51 -0.56 11.54
N LYS A 86 11.18 0.07 10.56
CA LYS A 86 11.98 1.27 10.78
C LYS A 86 11.67 2.34 9.75
N GLU A 87 11.81 3.61 10.14
CA GLU A 87 11.60 4.74 9.25
C GLU A 87 12.72 5.79 9.40
N TRP A 88 12.99 6.52 8.32
CA TRP A 88 13.86 7.67 8.37
C TRP A 88 13.12 8.90 8.88
N LYS A 89 13.58 9.48 9.98
CA LYS A 89 13.14 10.80 10.45
C LYS A 89 14.13 11.85 9.94
N TYR A 90 13.64 12.73 9.08
CA TYR A 90 14.43 13.86 8.57
C TYR A 90 14.36 15.03 9.57
N ILE A 91 15.51 15.63 9.82
CA ILE A 91 15.67 16.81 10.66
C ILE A 91 15.95 17.98 9.71
N TYR A 92 15.11 18.99 9.75
CA TYR A 92 15.21 20.14 8.88
C TYR A 92 15.95 21.28 9.57
N GLY A 93 16.84 21.97 8.84
CA GLY A 93 17.49 23.20 9.28
C GLY A 93 16.56 24.39 9.24
N GLU A 94 17.05 25.55 9.72
CA GLU A 94 16.31 26.82 9.71
C GLU A 94 15.93 27.30 8.28
N ASP A 95 16.68 26.86 7.27
CA ASP A 95 16.44 27.13 5.85
C ASP A 95 15.44 26.18 5.19
N GLY A 96 14.88 25.22 5.96
CA GLY A 96 13.96 24.20 5.47
C GLY A 96 14.63 23.06 4.69
N ALA A 97 15.96 23.06 4.55
CA ALA A 97 16.68 21.94 3.96
C ALA A 97 16.87 20.80 4.96
N ILE A 98 17.05 19.56 4.46
CA ILE A 98 17.37 18.42 5.33
C ILE A 98 18.77 18.60 5.89
N ALA A 99 18.88 18.86 7.19
CA ALA A 99 20.14 19.00 7.90
C ALA A 99 20.71 17.66 8.36
N ASP A 100 19.84 16.71 8.72
CA ASP A 100 20.24 15.38 9.20
C ASP A 100 19.10 14.38 9.00
N SER A 101 19.39 13.09 9.14
CA SER A 101 18.40 12.03 9.13
C SER A 101 18.76 10.92 10.10
N VAL A 102 17.79 10.43 10.85
CA VAL A 102 17.97 9.36 11.85
C VAL A 102 17.01 8.23 11.53
N LEU A 103 17.56 7.00 11.45
CA LEU A 103 16.76 5.79 11.37
C LEU A 103 16.21 5.47 12.75
N ARG A 104 14.90 5.44 12.90
CA ARG A 104 14.24 5.10 14.16
C ARG A 104 13.27 3.92 13.98
N VAL A 105 12.95 3.27 15.09
CA VAL A 105 11.88 2.27 15.13
C VAL A 105 10.57 2.96 14.73
N PHE A 106 9.80 2.29 13.86
CA PHE A 106 8.51 2.80 13.42
C PHE A 106 7.55 2.85 14.62
N PRO A 107 6.89 3.99 14.87
CA PRO A 107 5.96 4.10 15.97
C PRO A 107 4.70 3.26 15.71
N HIS A 108 4.01 2.87 16.79
CA HIS A 108 2.74 2.15 16.71
C HIS A 108 2.79 0.89 15.83
N GLN A 109 3.68 -0.04 16.17
CA GLN A 109 3.70 -1.34 15.54
C GLN A 109 2.64 -2.27 16.14
N ALA A 110 2.00 -3.07 15.30
CA ALA A 110 0.95 -3.99 15.72
C ALA A 110 1.54 -5.14 16.55
N GLU A 111 0.82 -5.49 17.63
CA GLU A 111 1.21 -6.54 18.57
C GLU A 111 0.38 -7.81 18.30
N ALA A 112 1.07 -8.95 18.20
CA ALA A 112 0.46 -10.25 18.02
C ALA A 112 -0.42 -10.62 19.23
N GLY A 113 -1.59 -11.19 18.95
CA GLY A 113 -2.58 -11.56 19.97
C GLY A 113 -3.42 -10.37 20.48
N VAL A 114 -3.10 -9.13 20.08
CA VAL A 114 -3.87 -7.91 20.39
C VAL A 114 -4.52 -7.34 19.13
N LEU A 115 -3.72 -7.06 18.09
CA LEU A 115 -4.18 -6.41 16.86
C LEU A 115 -4.20 -7.35 15.65
N TYR A 116 -3.59 -8.49 15.75
CA TYR A 116 -3.65 -9.54 14.73
C TYR A 116 -3.36 -10.90 15.37
N VAL A 117 -3.82 -11.97 14.71
CA VAL A 117 -3.49 -13.35 15.07
C VAL A 117 -2.03 -13.61 14.70
N ALA A 118 -1.24 -14.13 15.66
CA ALA A 118 0.17 -14.41 15.44
C ALA A 118 0.40 -15.24 14.17
N ILE A 119 1.44 -14.93 13.42
CA ILE A 119 1.72 -15.56 12.12
C ILE A 119 1.99 -17.08 12.24
N ASP A 120 2.48 -17.52 13.39
CA ASP A 120 2.73 -18.92 13.75
C ASP A 120 1.53 -19.63 14.40
N ASP A 121 0.37 -18.99 14.48
CA ASP A 121 -0.86 -19.60 15.01
C ASP A 121 -1.35 -20.75 14.11
N GLU A 122 -1.92 -21.79 14.71
CA GLU A 122 -2.42 -22.97 14.00
C GLU A 122 -3.48 -22.60 12.94
N ARG A 123 -4.27 -21.56 13.17
CA ARG A 123 -5.27 -21.04 12.22
C ARG A 123 -4.66 -20.53 10.92
N MET A 124 -3.39 -20.16 10.94
CA MET A 124 -2.64 -19.69 9.77
C MET A 124 -1.96 -20.85 9.06
N ALA A 125 -1.55 -21.88 9.80
CA ALA A 125 -0.62 -22.92 9.35
C ALA A 125 -1.12 -23.70 8.13
N GLU A 126 -2.43 -24.01 8.04
CA GLU A 126 -3.01 -24.77 6.92
C GLU A 126 -3.00 -23.98 5.59
N HIS A 127 -2.96 -22.64 5.65
CA HIS A 127 -2.93 -21.77 4.49
C HIS A 127 -1.51 -21.36 4.05
N LEU A 128 -0.52 -21.65 4.89
CA LEU A 128 0.88 -21.32 4.59
C LEU A 128 1.55 -22.43 3.75
N THR A 129 0.88 -22.82 2.67
CA THR A 129 1.31 -23.91 1.80
C THR A 129 1.06 -23.53 0.33
N LEU A 130 2.04 -23.80 -0.52
CA LEU A 130 1.91 -23.76 -1.97
C LEU A 130 1.82 -25.21 -2.46
N GLU A 131 0.68 -25.59 -3.01
CA GLU A 131 0.47 -26.95 -3.49
C GLU A 131 1.24 -27.23 -4.78
N SER A 132 1.54 -28.50 -5.01
CA SER A 132 2.26 -28.91 -6.21
C SER A 132 1.53 -28.51 -7.49
N GLY A 133 2.24 -27.80 -8.37
CA GLY A 133 1.72 -27.36 -9.66
C GLY A 133 0.80 -26.13 -9.60
N GLU A 134 0.48 -25.60 -8.41
CA GLU A 134 -0.28 -24.38 -8.27
C GLU A 134 0.58 -23.15 -8.60
N LEU A 135 -0.04 -22.17 -9.26
CA LEU A 135 0.61 -20.93 -9.68
C LEU A 135 0.40 -19.78 -8.67
N GLU A 136 -0.51 -19.95 -7.75
CA GLU A 136 -0.84 -18.97 -6.71
C GLU A 136 -1.35 -19.68 -5.46
N ALA A 137 -1.10 -19.07 -4.30
CA ALA A 137 -1.74 -19.43 -3.04
C ALA A 137 -2.25 -18.17 -2.33
N GLN A 138 -3.24 -18.34 -1.45
CA GLN A 138 -3.82 -17.26 -0.66
C GLN A 138 -3.37 -17.39 0.79
N ILE A 139 -2.69 -16.37 1.28
CA ILE A 139 -2.22 -16.31 2.67
C ILE A 139 -3.15 -15.40 3.47
N PRO A 140 -3.78 -15.88 4.54
CA PRO A 140 -4.58 -15.05 5.42
C PRO A 140 -3.71 -14.21 6.34
N VAL A 141 -4.14 -12.99 6.65
CA VAL A 141 -3.71 -12.22 7.81
C VAL A 141 -4.96 -11.83 8.57
N ILE A 142 -5.12 -12.38 9.77
CA ILE A 142 -6.32 -12.17 10.58
C ILE A 142 -6.06 -10.97 11.49
N VAL A 143 -6.71 -9.85 11.20
CA VAL A 143 -6.65 -8.63 12.00
C VAL A 143 -7.70 -8.65 13.10
N MET A 144 -7.40 -8.02 14.23
CA MET A 144 -8.24 -7.99 15.41
C MET A 144 -8.56 -6.53 15.78
N ARG A 145 -9.83 -6.28 16.10
CA ARG A 145 -10.32 -4.97 16.52
C ARG A 145 -9.99 -4.75 17.99
N ASP A 146 -9.31 -3.67 18.28
CA ASP A 146 -9.01 -3.23 19.64
C ASP A 146 -9.31 -1.73 19.79
N ARG A 147 -9.62 -1.30 21.01
CA ARG A 147 -9.94 0.10 21.29
C ARG A 147 -8.81 1.07 20.93
N SER A 148 -7.56 0.63 21.02
CA SER A 148 -6.40 1.47 20.64
C SER A 148 -6.40 1.90 19.17
N LEU A 149 -7.11 1.17 18.30
CA LEU A 149 -7.25 1.49 16.87
C LEU A 149 -8.16 2.70 16.61
N GLN A 150 -8.94 3.14 17.59
CA GLN A 150 -9.84 4.29 17.46
C GLN A 150 -9.10 5.63 17.41
N ASP A 151 -7.90 5.68 17.96
CA ASP A 151 -7.12 6.91 18.08
C ASP A 151 -5.94 6.96 17.12
N THR A 152 -5.48 5.79 16.62
CA THR A 152 -4.29 5.73 15.75
C THR A 152 -4.23 4.45 14.92
N THR A 153 -3.44 4.50 13.85
CA THR A 153 -3.13 3.34 13.02
C THR A 153 -1.92 2.61 13.58
N TYR A 154 -2.03 1.31 13.74
CA TYR A 154 -0.90 0.43 14.03
C TYR A 154 -0.46 -0.32 12.78
N THR A 155 0.84 -0.46 12.58
CA THR A 155 1.38 -1.11 11.38
C THR A 155 1.99 -2.46 11.71
N LEU A 156 1.51 -3.49 11.03
CA LEU A 156 2.12 -4.81 11.02
C LEU A 156 3.14 -4.88 9.87
N PHE A 157 4.37 -5.23 10.21
CA PHE A 157 5.44 -5.49 9.26
C PHE A 157 5.72 -6.98 9.24
N PHE A 158 5.55 -7.61 8.08
CA PHE A 158 5.84 -9.04 7.94
C PHE A 158 6.41 -9.32 6.54
N HIS A 159 7.14 -10.43 6.45
CA HIS A 159 7.78 -10.80 5.21
C HIS A 159 7.83 -12.31 5.01
N ILE A 160 8.00 -12.70 3.75
CA ILE A 160 8.34 -14.07 3.38
C ILE A 160 9.82 -14.28 3.67
N VAL A 161 10.14 -15.38 4.33
CA VAL A 161 11.52 -15.82 4.59
C VAL A 161 11.76 -17.21 4.04
N ASP A 162 13.01 -17.59 3.92
CA ASP A 162 13.40 -18.92 3.49
C ASP A 162 12.80 -20.01 4.38
N SER A 163 12.20 -21.00 3.76
CA SER A 163 11.79 -22.25 4.40
C SER A 163 12.69 -23.41 3.98
N GLU A 164 12.40 -24.61 4.45
CA GLU A 164 13.09 -25.82 3.98
C GLU A 164 12.79 -26.12 2.50
N ASP A 165 11.59 -25.76 2.03
CA ASP A 165 11.10 -26.12 0.71
C ASP A 165 11.23 -24.97 -0.30
N LEU A 166 11.07 -23.70 0.14
CA LEU A 166 11.00 -22.52 -0.70
C LEU A 166 11.94 -21.43 -0.23
N LYS A 167 12.52 -20.71 -1.18
CA LYS A 167 13.28 -19.49 -0.92
C LYS A 167 12.35 -18.28 -0.95
N ALA A 168 12.70 -17.24 -0.21
CA ALA A 168 12.11 -15.92 -0.46
C ALA A 168 12.50 -15.45 -1.87
N GLY A 169 11.55 -14.86 -2.57
CA GLY A 169 11.76 -14.28 -3.88
C GLY A 169 12.55 -12.97 -3.84
N ASP A 170 12.24 -12.07 -4.78
CA ASP A 170 12.84 -10.73 -4.77
C ASP A 170 12.39 -9.97 -3.50
N GLU A 171 13.35 -9.40 -2.78
CA GLU A 171 13.13 -8.64 -1.53
C GLU A 171 12.04 -7.59 -1.67
N LYS A 172 11.97 -6.93 -2.82
CA LYS A 172 10.93 -5.93 -3.13
C LYS A 172 9.51 -6.49 -3.04
N TYR A 173 9.32 -7.76 -3.33
CA TYR A 173 8.01 -8.43 -3.37
C TYR A 173 7.79 -9.41 -2.20
N CYS A 174 8.69 -9.42 -1.23
CA CYS A 174 8.58 -10.29 -0.06
C CYS A 174 8.14 -9.57 1.21
N ASN A 175 8.06 -8.24 1.19
CA ASN A 175 7.73 -7.43 2.36
C ASN A 175 6.33 -6.84 2.27
N ILE A 176 5.61 -6.81 3.39
CA ILE A 176 4.29 -6.18 3.55
C ILE A 176 4.31 -5.25 4.76
N GLN A 177 3.70 -4.08 4.58
CA GLN A 177 3.40 -3.11 5.62
C GLN A 177 1.89 -2.92 5.65
N LEU A 178 1.23 -3.48 6.65
CA LEU A 178 -0.22 -3.44 6.80
C LEU A 178 -0.61 -2.48 7.93
N GLY A 179 -1.17 -1.32 7.58
CA GLY A 179 -1.80 -0.42 8.54
C GLY A 179 -3.15 -0.97 8.97
N ILE A 180 -3.38 -1.03 10.29
CA ILE A 180 -4.63 -1.49 10.91
C ILE A 180 -5.20 -0.35 11.74
N ALA A 181 -6.47 0.00 11.54
CA ALA A 181 -7.13 1.11 12.22
C ALA A 181 -8.61 0.80 12.49
N ASP A 182 -9.22 1.56 13.40
CA ASP A 182 -10.67 1.69 13.59
C ASP A 182 -11.05 3.18 13.57
N CYS A 183 -10.29 3.95 12.82
CA CYS A 183 -10.52 5.36 12.52
C CYS A 183 -10.24 5.59 11.03
N LEU A 184 -10.70 6.69 10.50
CA LEU A 184 -10.38 7.06 9.14
C LEU A 184 -8.87 7.27 9.00
N THR A 185 -8.29 6.62 8.01
CA THR A 185 -6.87 6.74 7.67
C THR A 185 -6.73 7.45 6.34
N ARG A 186 -5.59 8.09 6.12
CA ARG A 186 -5.31 8.69 4.82
C ARG A 186 -5.13 7.61 3.77
N PRO A 187 -5.98 7.54 2.73
CA PRO A 187 -5.79 6.63 1.61
C PRO A 187 -4.45 6.91 0.89
N ALA A 188 -3.81 5.87 0.37
CA ALA A 188 -2.59 6.02 -0.43
C ALA A 188 -2.84 6.79 -1.74
N ALA A 189 -4.03 6.62 -2.31
CA ALA A 189 -4.51 7.33 -3.50
C ALA A 189 -4.87 8.80 -3.24
N TRP A 190 -4.87 9.27 -1.97
CA TRP A 190 -5.19 10.65 -1.64
C TRP A 190 -4.16 11.62 -2.21
N ASN A 191 -4.60 12.50 -3.09
CA ASN A 191 -3.74 13.49 -3.72
C ASN A 191 -4.05 14.90 -3.20
N ASN A 192 -3.17 15.44 -2.36
CA ASN A 192 -3.32 16.76 -1.75
C ASN A 192 -3.42 17.89 -2.78
N TRP A 193 -2.69 17.78 -3.89
CA TRP A 193 -2.61 18.84 -4.87
C TRP A 193 -3.78 18.83 -5.84
N PHE A 194 -4.30 17.63 -6.13
CA PHE A 194 -5.18 17.46 -7.27
C PHE A 194 -6.65 17.75 -6.96
N PHE A 195 -7.20 17.27 -5.84
CA PHE A 195 -8.64 17.47 -5.63
C PHE A 195 -9.08 17.68 -4.18
N ALA A 196 -8.48 17.05 -3.21
CA ALA A 196 -9.03 17.04 -1.86
C ALA A 196 -8.29 17.97 -0.87
N GLY A 197 -7.12 18.50 -1.23
CA GLY A 197 -6.26 19.24 -0.32
C GLY A 197 -5.55 18.33 0.68
N THR A 198 -4.95 18.91 1.70
CA THR A 198 -4.29 18.14 2.77
C THR A 198 -5.30 17.25 3.47
N TRP A 199 -4.95 15.98 3.66
CA TRP A 199 -5.83 15.04 4.33
C TRP A 199 -5.96 15.40 5.82
N SER A 200 -7.18 15.35 6.33
CA SER A 200 -7.52 15.31 7.76
C SER A 200 -8.70 14.35 7.94
N GLN A 201 -8.87 13.85 9.16
CA GLN A 201 -10.02 13.03 9.50
C GLN A 201 -11.32 13.79 9.29
N THR A 202 -11.41 15.04 9.77
CA THR A 202 -12.60 15.90 9.63
C THR A 202 -12.97 16.11 8.16
N ARG A 203 -11.98 16.35 7.30
CA ARG A 203 -12.21 16.51 5.85
C ARG A 203 -12.73 15.22 5.22
N HIS A 204 -12.15 14.10 5.57
CA HIS A 204 -12.55 12.79 5.07
C HIS A 204 -13.98 12.43 5.53
N GLU A 205 -14.31 12.63 6.80
CA GLU A 205 -15.67 12.47 7.34
C GLU A 205 -16.67 13.35 6.61
N PHE A 206 -16.31 14.60 6.35
CA PHE A 206 -17.17 15.51 5.58
C PHE A 206 -17.43 14.99 4.16
N MET A 207 -16.41 14.47 3.48
CA MET A 207 -16.54 13.92 2.14
C MET A 207 -17.46 12.69 2.14
N ILE A 208 -17.31 11.79 3.10
CA ILE A 208 -18.20 10.63 3.29
C ILE A 208 -19.63 11.08 3.56
N LYS A 209 -19.83 12.02 4.50
CA LYS A 209 -21.15 12.57 4.85
C LYS A 209 -21.90 13.14 3.64
N VAL A 210 -21.17 13.82 2.76
CA VAL A 210 -21.74 14.51 1.60
C VAL A 210 -22.09 13.57 0.46
N THR A 211 -21.31 12.51 0.28
CA THR A 211 -21.42 11.65 -0.90
C THR A 211 -21.97 10.26 -0.60
N GLY A 212 -21.80 9.77 0.62
CA GLY A 212 -22.08 8.39 1.00
C GLY A 212 -21.06 7.37 0.50
N GLU A 213 -19.94 7.84 -0.09
CA GLU A 213 -18.85 7.01 -0.57
C GLU A 213 -17.72 6.96 0.46
N ASP A 214 -17.00 5.85 0.56
CA ASP A 214 -16.00 5.63 1.61
C ASP A 214 -14.69 6.43 1.41
N TRP A 215 -14.43 6.92 0.19
CA TRP A 215 -13.24 7.70 -0.19
C TRP A 215 -11.93 6.98 0.16
N ASP A 216 -11.97 5.67 0.09
CA ASP A 216 -10.81 4.78 0.25
C ASP A 216 -9.99 4.66 -1.05
N ASP A 217 -8.93 3.84 -1.02
CA ASP A 217 -8.09 3.61 -2.19
C ASP A 217 -8.85 2.96 -3.34
N GLU A 218 -9.79 2.06 -3.05
CA GLU A 218 -10.59 1.37 -4.05
C GLU A 218 -11.47 2.38 -4.79
N PHE A 219 -12.24 3.19 -4.07
CA PHE A 219 -13.12 4.20 -4.65
C PHE A 219 -12.34 5.27 -5.41
N ILE A 220 -11.30 5.87 -4.78
CA ILE A 220 -10.52 6.97 -5.40
C ILE A 220 -9.88 6.53 -6.72
N ASN A 221 -9.40 5.29 -6.81
CA ASN A 221 -8.77 4.75 -8.02
C ASN A 221 -9.76 4.48 -9.16
N THR A 222 -11.06 4.38 -8.89
CA THR A 222 -12.10 4.26 -9.94
C THR A 222 -12.42 5.59 -10.62
N LEU A 223 -12.11 6.72 -9.97
CA LEU A 223 -12.51 8.04 -10.43
C LEU A 223 -11.63 8.55 -11.58
N ASP A 224 -12.27 8.93 -12.68
CA ASP A 224 -11.64 9.71 -13.73
C ASP A 224 -11.56 11.22 -13.37
N LEU A 225 -10.98 12.01 -14.26
CA LEU A 225 -10.79 13.45 -14.06
C LEU A 225 -12.11 14.20 -13.93
N ASP A 226 -13.08 13.87 -14.75
CA ASP A 226 -14.38 14.56 -14.79
C ASP A 226 -15.19 14.27 -13.53
N GLN A 227 -15.15 13.01 -13.06
CA GLN A 227 -15.76 12.60 -11.79
C GLN A 227 -15.10 13.31 -10.59
N LYS A 228 -13.78 13.41 -10.56
CA LYS A 228 -13.05 14.16 -9.52
C LYS A 228 -13.44 15.64 -9.52
N ASN A 229 -13.54 16.27 -10.68
CA ASN A 229 -14.00 17.66 -10.82
C ASN A 229 -15.46 17.85 -10.35
N TYR A 230 -16.32 16.88 -10.67
CA TYR A 230 -17.70 16.89 -10.19
C TYR A 230 -17.76 16.84 -8.65
N TYR A 231 -17.00 15.96 -8.03
CA TYR A 231 -16.96 15.88 -6.57
C TYR A 231 -16.37 17.14 -5.93
N LEU A 232 -15.36 17.76 -6.51
CA LEU A 232 -14.85 19.06 -6.03
C LEU A 232 -15.95 20.14 -6.05
N TYR A 233 -16.75 20.20 -7.11
CA TYR A 233 -17.88 21.11 -7.15
C TYR A 233 -18.91 20.80 -6.05
N VAL A 234 -19.22 19.53 -5.84
CA VAL A 234 -20.13 19.09 -4.77
C VAL A 234 -19.59 19.47 -3.39
N PHE A 235 -18.33 19.18 -3.10
CA PHE A 235 -17.70 19.51 -1.81
C PHE A 235 -17.71 21.00 -1.53
N ASN A 236 -17.32 21.83 -2.48
CA ASN A 236 -17.32 23.29 -2.31
C ASN A 236 -18.73 23.83 -2.04
N ARG A 237 -19.74 23.30 -2.75
CA ARG A 237 -21.14 23.67 -2.55
C ARG A 237 -21.65 23.27 -1.17
N GLU A 238 -21.44 22.03 -0.76
CA GLU A 238 -21.93 21.51 0.52
C GLU A 238 -21.16 22.08 1.71
N LEU A 239 -19.85 22.32 1.57
CA LEU A 239 -19.04 23.00 2.59
C LEU A 239 -19.54 24.43 2.85
N LYS A 240 -19.94 25.15 1.80
CA LYS A 240 -20.54 26.49 1.96
C LYS A 240 -21.83 26.44 2.78
N LYS A 241 -22.68 25.42 2.55
CA LYS A 241 -23.92 25.23 3.34
C LYS A 241 -23.61 24.84 4.78
N GLU A 242 -22.68 23.90 4.99
CA GLU A 242 -22.26 23.48 6.32
C GLU A 242 -21.73 24.67 7.13
N ASN A 243 -20.85 25.48 6.53
CA ASN A 243 -20.27 26.65 7.20
C ASN A 243 -21.32 27.74 7.47
N ALA A 244 -22.34 27.89 6.62
CA ALA A 244 -23.43 28.80 6.88
C ALA A 244 -24.29 28.33 8.08
N ALA A 245 -24.65 27.06 8.14
CA ALA A 245 -25.38 26.50 9.29
C ALA A 245 -24.57 26.61 10.59
N ARG A 246 -23.28 26.32 10.54
CA ARG A 246 -22.38 26.48 11.71
C ARG A 246 -22.33 27.93 12.21
N ALA A 247 -22.31 28.89 11.29
CA ALA A 247 -22.32 30.31 11.65
C ALA A 247 -23.63 30.74 12.33
N GLU A 248 -24.78 30.18 11.92
CA GLU A 248 -26.09 30.40 12.60
C GLU A 248 -26.06 29.85 14.02
N ASP A 249 -25.36 28.75 14.26
CA ASP A 249 -25.18 28.16 15.60
C ASP A 249 -24.01 28.80 16.41
N GLY A 250 -23.37 29.86 15.89
CA GLY A 250 -22.24 30.52 16.52
C GLY A 250 -20.94 29.70 16.52
N LEU A 251 -20.84 28.66 15.67
CA LEU A 251 -19.68 27.81 15.55
C LEU A 251 -18.72 28.33 14.45
N PRO A 252 -17.41 28.09 14.59
CA PRO A 252 -16.45 28.42 13.54
C PRO A 252 -16.68 27.57 12.29
N PRO A 253 -16.14 27.96 11.12
CA PRO A 253 -16.10 27.10 9.92
C PRO A 253 -15.54 25.73 10.23
N LEU A 254 -15.86 24.75 9.38
CA LEU A 254 -15.31 23.41 9.49
C LEU A 254 -13.80 23.44 9.28
N ARG A 255 -13.02 22.79 10.16
CA ARG A 255 -11.58 22.85 10.21
C ARG A 255 -10.94 21.47 10.12
N ASP A 256 -9.76 21.42 9.51
CA ASP A 256 -8.93 20.20 9.49
C ASP A 256 -8.48 19.81 10.90
N ASP A 257 -8.07 20.80 11.71
CA ASP A 257 -7.88 20.67 13.18
C ASP A 257 -8.89 21.59 13.87
N PRO A 258 -9.86 21.03 14.60
CA PRO A 258 -10.86 21.84 15.34
C PRO A 258 -10.27 22.86 16.32
N ASN A 259 -9.04 22.62 16.79
CA ASN A 259 -8.36 23.46 17.79
C ASN A 259 -7.48 24.56 17.16
N ASP A 260 -7.16 24.45 15.83
CA ASP A 260 -6.34 25.45 15.13
C ASP A 260 -7.24 26.34 14.24
N PRO A 261 -7.36 27.66 14.56
CA PRO A 261 -8.17 28.60 13.78
C PRO A 261 -7.66 28.83 12.34
N ASN A 262 -6.46 28.39 12.01
CA ASN A 262 -5.86 28.59 10.70
C ASN A 262 -6.05 27.40 9.74
N THR A 263 -6.82 26.40 10.16
CA THR A 263 -7.00 25.15 9.42
C THR A 263 -8.41 25.01 8.83
N ASP A 264 -9.07 26.10 8.48
CA ASP A 264 -10.37 26.05 7.83
C ASP A 264 -10.29 25.18 6.55
N ILE A 265 -11.23 24.24 6.41
CA ILE A 265 -11.25 23.34 5.26
C ILE A 265 -11.53 24.13 3.99
N ILE A 266 -10.68 23.94 3.00
CA ILE A 266 -10.83 24.50 1.65
C ILE A 266 -10.61 23.37 0.65
N PHE A 267 -11.55 23.17 -0.25
CA PHE A 267 -11.34 22.31 -1.41
C PHE A 267 -10.85 23.15 -2.59
N PRO A 268 -9.95 22.59 -3.43
CA PRO A 268 -9.55 23.25 -4.67
C PRO A 268 -10.76 23.64 -5.51
N THR A 269 -10.71 24.78 -6.15
CA THR A 269 -11.72 25.14 -7.15
C THR A 269 -11.33 24.50 -8.48
N VAL A 270 -12.32 23.96 -9.19
CA VAL A 270 -12.12 23.48 -10.55
C VAL A 270 -11.56 24.65 -11.35
N ALA A 271 -10.31 24.57 -11.76
CA ALA A 271 -9.78 25.52 -12.73
C ALA A 271 -10.54 25.28 -14.04
N ASN A 272 -11.20 26.29 -14.54
CA ASN A 272 -11.69 26.27 -15.91
C ASN A 272 -10.45 26.17 -16.80
N PHE A 273 -10.15 24.97 -17.27
CA PHE A 273 -9.16 24.72 -18.30
C PHE A 273 -9.74 25.07 -19.66
#